data_094e34cc4a8a9c929ef89aa96a7236b4
#
_entry.id   094e34cc4a8a9c929ef89aa96a7236b4
#
_cell.length_a   1.000
_cell.length_b   1.000
_cell.length_c   1.000
_cell.angle_alpha   90.00
_cell.angle_beta   90.00
_cell.angle_gamma   90.00
#
_symmetry.space_group_name_H-M   'P 1'
#
loop_
_entity.id
_entity.type
_entity.pdbx_description
1 polymer ?
#
loop_
_entity_poly.entity_id
_entity_poly.type
_entity_poly.pdbx_seq_one_letter_code
_entity_poly.pdbx_strand_id
1 'polypeptide(L)'
;SWFTEVEAEVSNTLSINHTNCSDKDRMDFVSKLGTIFENYRRNVYRSGFSTRKKIPLKQLENFLSDILIKLNETILCNRNSDGLFDAYNTININNEHQSIDVKRLDLMLEGQVAGLSSELQSTSDNVLTLKSLFSSSLYRNDMKSFILYPEKKITPFLDKNIIKKEDLLQS
;
A
#
# COMPACT_ATOMS: atom_id res chain seq x y z
N SER A 1 16.58 22.13 2.78
CA SER A 1 15.20 22.32 3.29
C SER A 1 14.52 20.97 3.31
N TRP A 2 13.47 20.83 4.11
CA TRP A 2 12.71 19.58 4.17
C TRP A 2 12.32 19.05 2.78
N PHE A 3 11.92 19.94 1.86
CA PHE A 3 11.59 19.54 0.48
C PHE A 3 12.79 18.91 -0.25
N THR A 4 13.95 19.54 -0.18
CA THR A 4 15.19 19.03 -0.82
C THR A 4 15.63 17.68 -0.21
N GLU A 5 15.40 17.50 1.09
CA GLU A 5 15.72 16.26 1.79
C GLU A 5 14.77 15.14 1.37
N VAL A 6 13.47 15.43 1.25
CA VAL A 6 12.45 14.48 0.73
C VAL A 6 12.74 14.12 -0.73
N GLU A 7 13.02 15.12 -1.58
CA GLU A 7 13.39 14.93 -2.98
C GLU A 7 14.58 13.97 -3.13
N ALA A 8 15.64 14.22 -2.37
CA ALA A 8 16.83 13.38 -2.39
C ALA A 8 16.53 11.94 -1.95
N GLU A 9 15.70 11.74 -0.91
CA GLU A 9 15.35 10.42 -0.44
C GLU A 9 14.47 9.67 -1.42
N VAL A 10 13.51 10.33 -2.08
CA VAL A 10 12.69 9.73 -3.14
C VAL A 10 13.57 9.32 -4.32
N SER A 11 14.44 10.19 -4.81
CA SER A 11 15.34 9.90 -5.95
C SER A 11 16.31 8.76 -5.62
N ASN A 12 16.86 8.70 -4.40
CA ASN A 12 17.75 7.61 -3.97
C ASN A 12 17.04 6.24 -4.00
N THR A 13 15.75 6.21 -3.76
CA THR A 13 14.98 4.95 -3.76
C THR A 13 14.52 4.51 -5.14
N LEU A 14 14.67 5.33 -6.19
CA LEU A 14 14.31 4.94 -7.57
C LEU A 14 15.13 3.75 -8.06
N SER A 15 16.36 3.58 -7.57
CA SER A 15 17.21 2.42 -7.89
C SER A 15 16.78 1.12 -7.22
N ILE A 16 15.93 1.20 -6.19
CA ILE A 16 15.40 0.03 -5.49
C ILE A 16 14.13 -0.41 -6.20
N ASN A 17 14.22 -1.47 -6.98
CA ASN A 17 13.05 -2.05 -7.63
C ASN A 17 12.12 -2.66 -6.57
N HIS A 18 10.83 -2.39 -6.63
CA HIS A 18 9.83 -2.92 -5.68
C HIS A 18 9.79 -4.44 -5.60
N THR A 19 10.12 -5.15 -6.69
CA THR A 19 10.24 -6.62 -6.67
C THR A 19 11.35 -7.12 -5.77
N ASN A 20 12.36 -6.28 -5.50
CA ASN A 20 13.53 -6.58 -4.65
C ASN A 20 13.56 -5.73 -3.37
N CYS A 21 12.52 -4.93 -3.09
CA CYS A 21 12.47 -4.10 -1.89
C CYS A 21 12.28 -5.00 -0.65
N SER A 22 13.29 -5.07 0.19
CA SER A 22 13.21 -5.83 1.43
C SER A 22 12.40 -5.09 2.50
N ASP A 23 12.00 -5.82 3.55
CA ASP A 23 11.31 -5.25 4.71
C ASP A 23 12.16 -4.20 5.43
N LYS A 24 13.50 -4.34 5.37
CA LYS A 24 14.45 -3.36 5.88
C LYS A 24 14.50 -2.09 5.03
N ASP A 25 14.52 -2.23 3.70
CA ASP A 25 14.53 -1.07 2.80
C ASP A 25 13.26 -0.23 3.01
N ARG A 26 12.10 -0.88 3.22
CA ARG A 26 10.86 -0.19 3.57
C ARG A 26 10.96 0.55 4.89
N MET A 27 11.53 -0.09 5.93
CA MET A 27 11.73 0.53 7.23
C MET A 27 12.67 1.72 7.14
N ASP A 28 13.79 1.59 6.44
CA ASP A 28 14.77 2.66 6.24
C ASP A 28 14.13 3.86 5.55
N PHE A 29 13.41 3.64 4.46
CA PHE A 29 12.73 4.69 3.71
C PHE A 29 11.69 5.44 4.56
N VAL A 30 10.79 4.70 5.22
CA VAL A 30 9.75 5.28 6.07
C VAL A 30 10.35 6.03 7.25
N SER A 31 11.40 5.48 7.87
CA SER A 31 12.08 6.11 9.01
C SER A 31 12.79 7.41 8.63
N LYS A 32 13.44 7.44 7.47
CA LYS A 32 14.10 8.67 6.96
C LYS A 32 13.09 9.76 6.64
N LEU A 33 12.02 9.43 5.90
CA LEU A 33 10.94 10.38 5.64
C LEU A 33 10.28 10.86 6.95
N GLY A 34 10.00 9.95 7.87
CA GLY A 34 9.48 10.28 9.20
C GLY A 34 10.36 11.27 9.95
N THR A 35 11.68 11.07 9.92
CA THR A 35 12.66 11.96 10.55
C THR A 35 12.66 13.36 9.90
N ILE A 36 12.62 13.44 8.57
CA ILE A 36 12.57 14.72 7.85
C ILE A 36 11.32 15.51 8.24
N PHE A 37 10.15 14.86 8.23
CA PHE A 37 8.91 15.52 8.59
C PHE A 37 8.79 15.84 10.07
N GLU A 38 9.33 15.00 10.96
CA GLU A 38 9.37 15.28 12.40
C GLU A 38 10.23 16.52 12.68
N ASN A 39 11.40 16.64 12.06
CA ASN A 39 12.26 17.80 12.19
C ASN A 39 11.57 19.07 11.66
N TYR A 40 10.86 18.99 10.54
CA TYR A 40 10.06 20.10 10.03
C TYR A 40 8.97 20.53 11.00
N ARG A 41 8.15 19.60 11.49
CA ARG A 41 7.08 19.88 12.46
C ARG A 41 7.63 20.49 13.74
N ARG A 42 8.70 19.92 14.29
CA ARG A 42 9.36 20.41 15.51
C ARG A 42 9.82 21.86 15.35
N ASN A 43 10.40 22.20 14.21
CA ASN A 43 10.83 23.56 13.93
C ASN A 43 9.63 24.52 13.82
N VAL A 44 8.54 24.11 13.16
CA VAL A 44 7.32 24.93 13.05
C VAL A 44 6.69 25.17 14.43
N TYR A 45 6.61 24.15 15.28
CA TYR A 45 6.02 24.28 16.62
C TYR A 45 6.88 25.13 17.58
N ARG A 46 8.21 25.13 17.41
CA ARG A 46 9.12 25.89 18.27
C ARG A 46 9.31 27.34 17.83
N SER A 47 9.36 27.56 16.53
CA SER A 47 9.82 28.84 15.93
C SER A 47 8.81 29.46 14.96
N GLY A 48 7.65 28.83 14.75
CA GLY A 48 6.70 29.24 13.74
C GLY A 48 7.15 28.90 12.32
N PHE A 49 6.38 29.37 11.34
CA PHE A 49 6.72 29.14 9.93
C PHE A 49 7.96 29.96 9.52
N SER A 50 8.91 29.29 8.89
CA SER A 50 10.07 29.95 8.30
C SER A 50 9.69 30.77 7.05
N THR A 51 10.64 31.58 6.57
CA THR A 51 10.49 32.35 5.32
C THR A 51 10.18 31.41 4.15
N ARG A 52 9.24 31.80 3.30
CA ARG A 52 8.91 31.07 2.08
C ARG A 52 10.12 31.02 1.13
N LYS A 53 10.43 29.84 0.62
CA LYS A 53 11.46 29.65 -0.41
C LYS A 53 10.79 29.38 -1.75
N LYS A 54 11.39 29.92 -2.82
CA LYS A 54 10.98 29.59 -4.19
C LYS A 54 11.58 28.25 -4.58
N ILE A 55 10.80 27.38 -5.16
CA ILE A 55 11.24 26.12 -5.76
C ILE A 55 11.16 26.31 -7.28
N PRO A 56 12.25 26.04 -8.04
CA PRO A 56 12.21 26.07 -9.49
C PRO A 56 11.17 25.09 -10.02
N LEU A 57 10.38 25.50 -11.02
CA LEU A 57 9.34 24.63 -11.60
C LEU A 57 9.93 23.31 -12.10
N LYS A 58 11.09 23.36 -12.75
CA LYS A 58 11.78 22.14 -13.24
C LYS A 58 12.13 21.16 -12.14
N GLN A 59 12.52 21.65 -10.96
CA GLN A 59 12.79 20.80 -9.80
C GLN A 59 11.51 20.12 -9.31
N LEU A 60 10.39 20.85 -9.29
CA LEU A 60 9.09 20.29 -8.91
C LEU A 60 8.62 19.23 -9.94
N GLU A 61 8.77 19.48 -11.24
CA GLU A 61 8.45 18.53 -12.31
C GLU A 61 9.23 17.22 -12.15
N ASN A 62 10.54 17.31 -11.91
CA ASN A 62 11.38 16.14 -11.72
C ASN A 62 10.92 15.34 -10.48
N PHE A 63 10.69 16.01 -9.36
CA PHE A 63 10.21 15.37 -8.13
C PHE A 63 8.87 14.67 -8.32
N LEU A 64 7.91 15.30 -9.01
CA LEU A 64 6.62 14.70 -9.30
C LEU A 64 6.75 13.49 -10.25
N SER A 65 7.68 13.55 -11.22
CA SER A 65 7.99 12.43 -12.10
C SER A 65 8.55 11.24 -11.32
N ASP A 66 9.46 11.47 -10.38
CA ASP A 66 10.03 10.44 -9.52
C ASP A 66 8.96 9.79 -8.64
N ILE A 67 8.08 10.60 -8.05
CA ILE A 67 6.93 10.08 -7.27
C ILE A 67 6.01 9.24 -8.14
N LEU A 68 5.71 9.69 -9.36
CA LEU A 68 4.83 8.96 -10.29
C LEU A 68 5.40 7.59 -10.62
N ILE A 69 6.71 7.49 -10.86
CA ILE A 69 7.38 6.20 -11.09
C ILE A 69 7.15 5.27 -9.89
N LYS A 70 7.35 5.75 -8.66
CA LYS A 70 7.16 4.95 -7.44
C LYS A 70 5.71 4.53 -7.21
N LEU A 71 4.76 5.40 -7.48
CA LEU A 71 3.34 5.07 -7.40
C LEU A 71 2.96 3.98 -8.41
N ASN A 72 3.42 4.11 -9.65
CA ASN A 72 3.16 3.14 -10.70
C ASN A 72 3.73 1.76 -10.34
N GLU A 73 4.98 1.70 -9.89
CA GLU A 73 5.61 0.47 -9.40
C GLU A 73 4.79 -0.15 -8.25
N THR A 74 4.34 0.66 -7.30
CA THR A 74 3.55 0.19 -6.15
C THR A 74 2.20 -0.41 -6.59
N ILE A 75 1.51 0.21 -7.54
CA ILE A 75 0.26 -0.31 -8.09
C ILE A 75 0.50 -1.66 -8.77
N LEU A 76 1.53 -1.76 -9.61
CA LEU A 76 1.86 -3.01 -10.30
C LEU A 76 2.29 -4.13 -9.33
N CYS A 77 2.96 -3.81 -8.23
CA CYS A 77 3.32 -4.77 -7.20
C CYS A 77 2.10 -5.33 -6.44
N ASN A 78 0.97 -4.65 -6.47
CA ASN A 78 -0.29 -5.16 -5.90
C ASN A 78 -1.07 -6.05 -6.87
N ARG A 79 -0.57 -6.28 -8.07
CA ARG A 79 -1.15 -7.24 -9.01
C ARG A 79 -0.69 -8.65 -8.63
N ASN A 80 -1.65 -9.54 -8.39
CA ASN A 80 -1.37 -10.93 -8.03
C ASN A 80 -1.18 -11.83 -9.28
N SER A 81 -0.90 -13.13 -9.06
CA SER A 81 -0.68 -14.11 -10.13
C SER A 81 -1.88 -14.30 -11.05
N ASP A 82 -3.08 -14.04 -10.56
CA ASP A 82 -4.32 -14.19 -11.33
C ASP A 82 -4.61 -12.95 -12.19
N GLY A 83 -3.75 -11.94 -12.11
CA GLY A 83 -3.90 -10.68 -12.83
C GLY A 83 -4.89 -9.71 -12.19
N LEU A 84 -5.33 -9.99 -10.97
CA LEU A 84 -6.20 -9.12 -10.16
C LEU A 84 -5.37 -8.28 -9.19
N PHE A 85 -5.93 -7.18 -8.70
CA PHE A 85 -5.26 -6.26 -7.78
C PHE A 85 -5.71 -6.46 -6.34
N ASP A 86 -4.75 -6.46 -5.42
CA ASP A 86 -5.02 -6.34 -4.00
C ASP A 86 -5.35 -4.87 -3.68
N ALA A 87 -6.47 -4.63 -2.99
CA ALA A 87 -6.97 -3.27 -2.77
C ALA A 87 -6.27 -2.57 -1.61
N TYR A 88 -6.07 -3.29 -0.52
CA TYR A 88 -5.49 -2.77 0.72
C TYR A 88 -4.40 -3.69 1.23
N ASN A 89 -3.41 -3.06 1.87
CA ASN A 89 -2.35 -3.75 2.57
C ASN A 89 -2.32 -3.30 4.03
N THR A 90 -2.01 -4.21 4.92
CA THR A 90 -1.64 -3.87 6.29
C THR A 90 -0.13 -3.93 6.44
N ILE A 91 0.41 -3.07 7.28
CA ILE A 91 1.83 -3.08 7.62
C ILE A 91 2.02 -3.58 9.05
N ASN A 92 3.02 -4.42 9.25
CA ASN A 92 3.49 -4.86 10.54
C ASN A 92 4.90 -4.29 10.77
N ILE A 93 5.04 -3.42 11.77
CA ILE A 93 6.31 -2.77 12.08
C ILE A 93 6.99 -3.58 13.17
N ASN A 94 8.14 -4.12 12.86
CA ASN A 94 8.99 -4.84 13.80
C ASN A 94 10.20 -3.97 14.19
N ASN A 95 10.13 -3.38 15.37
CA ASN A 95 11.20 -2.49 15.86
C ASN A 95 12.46 -3.25 16.27
N GLU A 96 12.37 -4.52 16.68
CA GLU A 96 13.54 -5.31 17.06
C GLU A 96 14.39 -5.65 15.83
N HIS A 97 13.74 -6.03 14.72
CA HIS A 97 14.42 -6.36 13.46
C HIS A 97 14.55 -5.20 12.50
N GLN A 98 14.07 -4.00 12.88
CA GLN A 98 14.08 -2.79 12.05
C GLN A 98 13.51 -3.09 10.65
N SER A 99 12.29 -3.64 10.61
CA SER A 99 11.66 -4.10 9.37
C SER A 99 10.18 -3.76 9.32
N ILE A 100 9.66 -3.56 8.11
CA ILE A 100 8.22 -3.39 7.82
C ILE A 100 7.80 -4.51 6.88
N ASP A 101 7.01 -5.45 7.39
CA ASP A 101 6.34 -6.48 6.61
C ASP A 101 5.00 -5.95 6.07
N VAL A 102 4.69 -6.31 4.83
CA VAL A 102 3.45 -5.92 4.14
C VAL A 102 2.59 -7.16 3.94
N LYS A 103 1.43 -7.18 4.60
CA LYS A 103 0.42 -8.22 4.43
C LYS A 103 -0.70 -7.72 3.52
N ARG A 104 -0.90 -8.41 2.42
CA ARG A 104 -2.00 -8.16 1.50
C ARG A 104 -3.32 -8.65 2.08
N LEU A 105 -4.37 -7.88 1.89
CA LEU A 105 -5.72 -8.27 2.25
C LEU A 105 -6.40 -9.00 1.09
N ASP A 106 -7.61 -9.54 1.37
CA ASP A 106 -8.38 -10.24 0.34
C ASP A 106 -8.77 -9.31 -0.81
N LEU A 107 -9.09 -9.93 -1.94
CA LEU A 107 -9.60 -9.23 -3.12
C LEU A 107 -10.82 -8.37 -2.80
N MET A 108 -10.86 -7.20 -3.42
CA MET A 108 -12.01 -6.29 -3.37
C MET A 108 -12.29 -5.76 -4.78
N LEU A 109 -13.55 -5.50 -5.09
CA LEU A 109 -13.95 -4.94 -6.37
C LEU A 109 -13.31 -3.56 -6.61
N GLU A 110 -13.18 -2.75 -5.56
CA GLU A 110 -12.53 -1.43 -5.61
C GLU A 110 -11.10 -1.50 -6.15
N GLY A 111 -10.32 -2.50 -5.73
CA GLY A 111 -8.95 -2.70 -6.21
C GLY A 111 -8.91 -2.96 -7.71
N GLN A 112 -9.86 -3.71 -8.25
CA GLN A 112 -9.95 -4.01 -9.67
C GLN A 112 -10.32 -2.76 -10.47
N VAL A 113 -11.30 -2.00 -10.00
CA VAL A 113 -11.71 -0.73 -10.63
C VAL A 113 -10.57 0.27 -10.62
N ALA A 114 -9.87 0.43 -9.49
CA ALA A 114 -8.72 1.32 -9.38
C ALA A 114 -7.57 0.90 -10.32
N GLY A 115 -7.24 -0.40 -10.39
CA GLY A 115 -6.23 -0.93 -11.29
C GLY A 115 -6.56 -0.69 -12.76
N LEU A 116 -7.80 -0.97 -13.18
CA LEU A 116 -8.26 -0.73 -14.54
C LEU A 116 -8.28 0.76 -14.91
N SER A 117 -8.57 1.64 -13.94
CA SER A 117 -8.64 3.10 -14.14
C SER A 117 -7.28 3.79 -14.06
N SER A 118 -6.23 3.10 -13.64
CA SER A 118 -4.90 3.69 -13.45
C SER A 118 -4.16 4.03 -14.74
N GLU A 119 -4.64 3.54 -15.89
CA GLU A 119 -4.00 3.66 -17.23
C GLU A 119 -2.58 3.06 -17.29
N LEU A 120 -2.16 2.29 -16.28
CA LEU A 120 -0.83 1.68 -16.18
C LEU A 120 -0.73 0.38 -16.97
N GLN A 121 -1.85 -0.25 -17.25
CA GLN A 121 -1.91 -1.53 -17.91
C GLN A 121 -2.08 -1.37 -19.42
N SER A 122 -1.50 -2.32 -20.18
CA SER A 122 -1.82 -2.47 -21.61
C SER A 122 -3.29 -2.90 -21.79
N THR A 123 -3.84 -2.68 -22.97
CA THR A 123 -5.19 -3.17 -23.33
C THR A 123 -5.30 -4.68 -23.15
N SER A 124 -4.27 -5.45 -23.47
CA SER A 124 -4.25 -6.91 -23.27
C SER A 124 -4.30 -7.29 -21.80
N ASP A 125 -3.59 -6.57 -20.93
CA ASP A 125 -3.62 -6.79 -19.49
C ASP A 125 -4.98 -6.43 -18.88
N ASN A 126 -5.60 -5.34 -19.33
CA ASN A 126 -6.96 -4.97 -18.93
C ASN A 126 -7.97 -6.05 -19.29
N VAL A 127 -7.88 -6.63 -20.49
CA VAL A 127 -8.73 -7.76 -20.92
C VAL A 127 -8.48 -8.98 -20.03
N LEU A 128 -7.24 -9.28 -19.67
CA LEU A 128 -6.90 -10.38 -18.78
C LEU A 128 -7.49 -10.14 -17.39
N THR A 129 -7.31 -8.95 -16.83
CA THR A 129 -7.89 -8.57 -15.53
C THR A 129 -9.42 -8.72 -15.52
N LEU A 130 -10.10 -8.26 -16.57
CA LEU A 130 -11.55 -8.44 -16.70
C LEU A 130 -11.96 -9.92 -16.76
N LYS A 131 -11.27 -10.74 -17.54
CA LYS A 131 -11.54 -12.20 -17.61
C LYS A 131 -11.34 -12.85 -16.24
N SER A 132 -10.26 -12.54 -15.55
CA SER A 132 -9.96 -13.06 -14.21
C SER A 132 -11.02 -12.60 -13.19
N LEU A 133 -11.51 -11.37 -13.32
CA LEU A 133 -12.56 -10.84 -12.46
C LEU A 133 -13.87 -11.63 -12.58
N PHE A 134 -14.28 -12.00 -13.79
CA PHE A 134 -15.46 -12.86 -14.01
C PHE A 134 -15.27 -14.29 -13.51
N SER A 135 -14.04 -14.76 -13.35
CA SER A 135 -13.71 -16.08 -12.82
C SER A 135 -13.43 -16.06 -11.31
N SER A 136 -13.40 -14.88 -10.70
CA SER A 136 -13.05 -14.70 -9.28
C SER A 136 -14.24 -14.90 -8.34
N SER A 137 -13.94 -14.99 -7.04
CA SER A 137 -14.94 -15.02 -5.97
C SER A 137 -15.77 -13.74 -5.83
N LEU A 138 -15.40 -12.68 -6.53
CA LEU A 138 -16.17 -11.43 -6.56
C LEU A 138 -17.37 -11.49 -7.52
N TYR A 139 -17.37 -12.43 -8.48
CA TYR A 139 -18.48 -12.58 -9.41
C TYR A 139 -19.52 -13.56 -8.89
N ARG A 140 -20.75 -13.09 -8.78
CA ARG A 140 -21.93 -13.92 -8.42
C ARG A 140 -22.68 -14.31 -9.68
N ASN A 141 -22.51 -15.55 -10.09
CA ASN A 141 -23.14 -16.07 -11.33
C ASN A 141 -24.67 -16.13 -11.22
N ASP A 142 -25.21 -16.39 -10.03
CA ASP A 142 -26.64 -16.42 -9.74
C ASP A 142 -27.30 -15.04 -9.88
N MET A 143 -26.58 -13.99 -9.48
CA MET A 143 -27.04 -12.60 -9.54
C MET A 143 -26.58 -11.86 -10.80
N LYS A 144 -25.68 -12.46 -11.61
CA LYS A 144 -25.04 -11.82 -12.78
C LYS A 144 -24.40 -10.45 -12.43
N SER A 145 -23.83 -10.35 -11.24
CA SER A 145 -23.26 -9.11 -10.71
C SER A 145 -21.99 -9.39 -9.91
N PHE A 146 -21.26 -8.32 -9.62
CA PHE A 146 -20.10 -8.36 -8.73
C PHE A 146 -20.48 -7.94 -7.33
N ILE A 147 -19.88 -8.61 -6.35
CA ILE A 147 -19.94 -8.20 -4.93
C ILE A 147 -18.67 -7.44 -4.57
N LEU A 148 -18.78 -6.56 -3.58
CA LEU A 148 -17.67 -5.69 -3.17
C LEU A 148 -16.53 -6.49 -2.50
N TYR A 149 -16.90 -7.49 -1.70
CA TYR A 149 -16.00 -8.37 -0.96
C TYR A 149 -16.37 -9.83 -1.19
N PRO A 150 -15.39 -10.76 -1.22
CA PRO A 150 -15.66 -12.18 -1.26
C PRO A 150 -16.50 -12.62 -0.06
N GLU A 151 -17.43 -13.53 -0.28
CA GLU A 151 -18.16 -14.16 0.83
C GLU A 151 -17.21 -14.99 1.68
N LYS A 152 -17.11 -14.67 2.96
CA LYS A 152 -16.39 -15.46 3.94
C LYS A 152 -17.34 -16.27 4.79
N LYS A 153 -17.05 -17.58 4.92
CA LYS A 153 -17.71 -18.39 5.95
C LYS A 153 -17.16 -17.95 7.31
N ILE A 154 -17.96 -17.18 8.03
CA ILE A 154 -17.63 -16.78 9.40
C ILE A 154 -18.04 -17.92 10.33
N THR A 155 -17.15 -18.36 11.22
CA THR A 155 -17.48 -19.32 12.26
C THR A 155 -18.65 -18.77 13.11
N PRO A 156 -19.74 -19.53 13.30
CA PRO A 156 -20.85 -19.11 14.13
C PRO A 156 -20.41 -18.66 15.53
N PHE A 157 -21.16 -17.75 16.12
CA PHE A 157 -20.79 -17.19 17.43
C PHE A 157 -20.55 -18.25 18.51
N LEU A 158 -21.44 -19.26 18.57
CA LEU A 158 -21.33 -20.36 19.55
C LEU A 158 -20.11 -21.25 19.33
N ASP A 159 -19.69 -21.42 18.07
CA ASP A 159 -18.51 -22.24 17.74
C ASP A 159 -17.20 -21.47 17.93
N LYS A 160 -17.27 -20.14 17.90
CA LYS A 160 -16.10 -19.27 18.06
C LYS A 160 -15.79 -18.95 19.52
N ASN A 161 -16.81 -18.85 20.37
CA ASN A 161 -16.69 -18.40 21.75
C ASN A 161 -16.85 -19.56 22.75
N ILE A 162 -16.12 -20.64 22.53
CA ILE A 162 -16.06 -21.78 23.46
C ILE A 162 -15.01 -21.47 24.53
N ILE A 163 -15.44 -21.39 25.78
CA ILE A 163 -14.53 -21.34 26.92
C ILE A 163 -14.11 -22.79 27.22
N LYS A 164 -12.83 -23.09 27.12
CA LYS A 164 -12.32 -24.42 27.43
C LYS A 164 -12.42 -24.68 28.92
N LYS A 165 -12.71 -25.93 29.30
CA LYS A 165 -12.86 -26.33 30.69
C LYS A 165 -11.61 -26.04 31.54
N GLU A 166 -10.44 -26.07 30.91
CA GLU A 166 -9.14 -25.76 31.50
C GLU A 166 -9.02 -24.30 31.93
N ASP A 167 -9.62 -23.38 31.14
CA ASP A 167 -9.61 -21.95 31.41
C ASP A 167 -10.52 -21.55 32.58
N LEU A 168 -11.53 -22.41 32.90
CA LEU A 168 -12.45 -22.22 34.03
C LEU A 168 -11.86 -22.67 35.38
N LEU A 169 -10.77 -23.44 35.38
CA LEU A 169 -10.12 -23.96 36.58
C LEU A 169 -8.96 -23.07 37.06
N GLN A 170 -8.63 -21.99 36.34
CA GLN A 170 -7.57 -21.05 36.68
C GLN A 170 -8.07 -19.74 37.32
N SER A 171 -9.35 -19.62 37.61
CA SER A 171 -9.94 -18.49 38.32
C SER A 171 -10.29 -18.90 39.80
#